data_1acad02e6012ccbc9ee2295b0717c4ea
#
_entry.id   1acad02e6012ccbc9ee2295b0717c4ea
#
_cell.length_a   1.000
_cell.length_b   1.000
_cell.length_c   1.000
_cell.angle_alpha   90.00
_cell.angle_beta   90.00
_cell.angle_gamma   90.00
#
_symmetry.space_group_name_H-M   'P 1'
#
loop_
_entity.id
_entity.type
_entity.pdbx_description
1 polymer ?
#
loop_
_entity_poly.entity_id
_entity_poly.type
_entity_poly.pdbx_seq_one_letter_code
_entity_poly.pdbx_strand_id
1 'polypeptide(L)'
;MSFAYFALIVSIVSASALEIAGARVGAQLGTMAAALSLLAAASAARKADYDHYVRAAAWGRWILLAIPLCIAAQLVPLPLSWAHPIWASAHDVLGGLSLGPITADTGLTVNALLLALAAISLLGVTILVVRNRGRAELVLFVLSGVTAVSALTLDLHRLSPAIAAAAPSDFTTTLAGFGLMLNLAVMQLAAERAETHHSVLRSIAIGLCGLVGTLVCAAAIFGFSGTNSAIAAAFGVMLILLILVIRRLDLSPLAAGALSAAALIGATIILTFLFEKSSGPILMRLVPDAGGETKAALERMLADTRWFGAGAGSFSAVAKIYQSEAGTTLAAPSAAITVFADTGWIGLAAMMAVSLIALVRLFFGALQRGRDSFFPAATAACVLFALVQSFAGPGLLRPAAILCLSVIVGLGLSQSVSQSSSR
;
A
#
# COMPACT_ATOMS: atom_id res chain seq x y z
N MET A 1 8.59 6.51 -24.41
CA MET A 1 7.72 5.50 -23.76
C MET A 1 8.44 4.19 -23.40
N SER A 2 9.26 3.59 -24.26
CA SER A 2 9.96 2.32 -23.92
C SER A 2 10.94 2.48 -22.75
N PHE A 3 11.67 3.58 -22.69
CA PHE A 3 12.59 3.86 -21.60
C PHE A 3 11.86 4.06 -20.26
N ALA A 4 10.76 4.84 -20.23
CA ALA A 4 9.95 5.04 -19.03
C ALA A 4 9.34 3.72 -18.51
N TYR A 5 8.95 2.84 -19.44
CA TYR A 5 8.45 1.52 -19.11
C TYR A 5 9.56 0.63 -18.51
N PHE A 6 10.75 0.64 -19.08
CA PHE A 6 11.89 -0.08 -18.52
C PHE A 6 12.28 0.46 -17.13
N ALA A 7 12.33 1.79 -16.99
CA ALA A 7 12.62 2.44 -15.71
C ALA A 7 11.59 2.07 -14.62
N LEU A 8 10.29 1.98 -14.98
CA LEU A 8 9.24 1.53 -14.08
C LEU A 8 9.49 0.09 -13.58
N ILE A 9 9.81 -0.84 -14.49
CA ILE A 9 10.11 -2.23 -14.13
C ILE A 9 11.34 -2.31 -13.23
N VAL A 10 12.42 -1.61 -13.59
CA VAL A 10 13.64 -1.57 -12.79
C VAL A 10 13.34 -0.98 -11.39
N SER A 11 12.52 0.06 -11.29
CA SER A 11 12.15 0.65 -10.00
C SER A 11 11.44 -0.36 -9.08
N ILE A 12 10.50 -1.14 -9.62
CA ILE A 12 9.74 -2.15 -8.85
C ILE A 12 10.68 -3.26 -8.35
N VAL A 13 11.50 -3.81 -9.25
CA VAL A 13 12.40 -4.93 -8.94
C VAL A 13 13.49 -4.49 -7.99
N SER A 14 14.15 -3.35 -8.25
CA SER A 14 15.26 -2.87 -7.42
C SER A 14 14.80 -2.44 -6.02
N ALA A 15 13.67 -1.75 -5.89
CA ALA A 15 13.15 -1.34 -4.59
C ALA A 15 12.87 -2.56 -3.70
N SER A 16 12.21 -3.58 -4.25
CA SER A 16 11.90 -4.80 -3.51
C SER A 16 13.14 -5.63 -3.20
N ALA A 17 14.06 -5.79 -4.15
CA ALA A 17 15.29 -6.56 -3.96
C ALA A 17 16.22 -5.91 -2.91
N LEU A 18 16.38 -4.59 -2.94
CA LEU A 18 17.22 -3.86 -1.98
C LEU A 18 16.63 -3.89 -0.57
N GLU A 19 15.30 -3.83 -0.45
CA GLU A 19 14.63 -3.94 0.85
C GLU A 19 14.81 -5.36 1.44
N ILE A 20 14.65 -6.41 0.62
CA ILE A 20 14.91 -7.81 1.01
C ILE A 20 16.37 -7.99 1.44
N ALA A 21 17.32 -7.37 0.74
CA ALA A 21 18.74 -7.41 1.08
C ALA A 21 19.10 -6.56 2.32
N GLY A 22 18.12 -5.86 2.95
CA GLY A 22 18.34 -5.02 4.12
C GLY A 22 19.15 -3.74 3.83
N ALA A 23 19.24 -3.33 2.58
CA ALA A 23 20.01 -2.18 2.17
C ALA A 23 19.33 -0.87 2.58
N ARG A 24 19.94 -0.08 3.47
CA ARG A 24 19.44 1.22 3.93
C ARG A 24 19.21 2.26 2.80
N VAL A 25 19.88 2.06 1.67
CA VAL A 25 19.83 2.96 0.49
C VAL A 25 18.64 2.67 -0.43
N GLY A 26 17.90 1.59 -0.20
CA GLY A 26 16.81 1.14 -1.08
C GLY A 26 15.72 2.20 -1.27
N ALA A 27 15.34 2.91 -0.21
CA ALA A 27 14.35 3.98 -0.26
C ALA A 27 14.82 5.15 -1.15
N GLN A 28 16.07 5.59 -0.99
CA GLN A 28 16.63 6.71 -1.74
C GLN A 28 16.78 6.36 -3.23
N LEU A 29 17.25 5.16 -3.55
CA LEU A 29 17.33 4.69 -4.93
C LEU A 29 15.94 4.53 -5.55
N GLY A 30 14.95 4.04 -4.80
CA GLY A 30 13.56 3.97 -5.22
C GLY A 30 12.97 5.33 -5.55
N THR A 31 13.21 6.35 -4.73
CA THR A 31 12.74 7.73 -4.99
C THR A 31 13.42 8.36 -6.20
N MET A 32 14.73 8.15 -6.38
CA MET A 32 15.45 8.61 -7.57
C MET A 32 14.96 7.92 -8.84
N ALA A 33 14.77 6.61 -8.80
CA ALA A 33 14.24 5.86 -9.95
C ALA A 33 12.81 6.29 -10.30
N ALA A 34 11.97 6.59 -9.31
CA ALA A 34 10.63 7.15 -9.53
C ALA A 34 10.67 8.51 -10.23
N ALA A 35 11.54 9.42 -9.76
CA ALA A 35 11.70 10.74 -10.37
C ALA A 35 12.22 10.63 -11.81
N LEU A 36 13.23 9.81 -12.07
CA LEU A 36 13.74 9.57 -13.43
C LEU A 36 12.69 8.97 -14.36
N SER A 37 11.90 8.02 -13.86
CA SER A 37 10.82 7.41 -14.65
C SER A 37 9.73 8.43 -15.00
N LEU A 38 9.41 9.36 -14.08
CA LEU A 38 8.46 10.44 -14.31
C LEU A 38 8.97 11.40 -15.40
N LEU A 39 10.21 11.84 -15.30
CA LEU A 39 10.83 12.72 -16.31
C LEU A 39 10.84 12.06 -17.69
N ALA A 40 11.22 10.79 -17.76
CA ALA A 40 11.20 10.01 -18.98
C ALA A 40 9.79 9.80 -19.55
N ALA A 41 8.80 9.59 -18.70
CA ALA A 41 7.41 9.47 -19.13
C ALA A 41 6.85 10.81 -19.62
N ALA A 42 7.11 11.90 -18.91
CA ALA A 42 6.65 13.24 -19.26
C ALA A 42 7.25 13.70 -20.60
N SER A 43 8.56 13.46 -20.84
CA SER A 43 9.25 13.83 -22.09
C SER A 43 8.79 13.00 -23.30
N ALA A 44 8.32 11.76 -23.09
CA ALA A 44 7.91 10.85 -24.16
C ALA A 44 6.38 10.73 -24.33
N ALA A 45 5.60 11.38 -23.48
CA ALA A 45 4.12 11.32 -23.49
C ALA A 45 3.55 12.03 -24.71
N ARG A 46 2.59 11.38 -25.39
CA ARG A 46 1.81 11.96 -26.48
C ARG A 46 0.48 12.50 -25.91
N LYS A 47 -0.18 13.40 -26.64
CA LYS A 47 -1.47 13.98 -26.27
C LYS A 47 -2.49 12.90 -25.85
N ALA A 48 -2.56 11.80 -26.61
CA ALA A 48 -3.49 10.70 -26.31
C ALA A 48 -3.16 9.96 -25.00
N ASP A 49 -1.90 9.93 -24.57
CA ASP A 49 -1.49 9.34 -23.29
C ASP A 49 -1.85 10.27 -22.14
N TYR A 50 -1.68 11.59 -22.35
CA TYR A 50 -2.10 12.60 -21.40
C TYR A 50 -3.61 12.62 -21.21
N ASP A 51 -4.41 12.57 -22.29
CA ASP A 51 -5.87 12.49 -22.22
C ASP A 51 -6.35 11.23 -21.48
N HIS A 52 -5.64 10.11 -21.66
CA HIS A 52 -5.91 8.90 -20.89
C HIS A 52 -5.60 9.09 -19.40
N TYR A 53 -4.46 9.68 -19.07
CA TYR A 53 -4.07 9.99 -17.70
C TYR A 53 -5.11 10.89 -17.02
N VAL A 54 -5.52 11.98 -17.66
CA VAL A 54 -6.51 12.92 -17.12
C VAL A 54 -7.84 12.20 -16.83
N ARG A 55 -8.30 11.31 -17.70
CA ARG A 55 -9.52 10.53 -17.48
C ARG A 55 -9.38 9.51 -16.34
N ALA A 56 -8.26 8.81 -16.29
CA ALA A 56 -8.00 7.83 -15.23
C ALA A 56 -7.84 8.49 -13.84
N ALA A 57 -7.17 9.66 -13.80
CA ALA A 57 -6.90 10.40 -12.58
C ALA A 57 -7.97 11.44 -12.20
N ALA A 58 -8.98 11.67 -13.07
CA ALA A 58 -9.95 12.77 -12.91
C ALA A 58 -10.65 12.80 -11.54
N TRP A 59 -10.93 11.63 -10.99
CA TRP A 59 -11.65 11.45 -9.72
C TRP A 59 -10.81 11.74 -8.47
N GLY A 60 -9.48 11.64 -8.57
CA GLY A 60 -8.61 11.63 -7.38
C GLY A 60 -7.39 12.54 -7.46
N ARG A 61 -7.15 13.24 -8.56
CA ARG A 61 -5.94 14.06 -8.73
C ARG A 61 -5.71 15.08 -7.61
N TRP A 62 -6.76 15.71 -7.12
CA TRP A 62 -6.68 16.68 -6.02
C TRP A 62 -6.58 16.00 -4.66
N ILE A 63 -7.26 14.85 -4.51
CA ILE A 63 -7.28 14.07 -3.27
C ILE A 63 -5.92 13.40 -3.04
N LEU A 64 -5.27 12.90 -4.10
CA LEU A 64 -3.92 12.33 -4.02
C LEU A 64 -2.88 13.36 -3.57
N LEU A 65 -3.07 14.65 -3.91
CA LEU A 65 -2.20 15.73 -3.45
C LEU A 65 -2.43 16.08 -1.98
N ALA A 66 -3.53 15.69 -1.38
CA ALA A 66 -3.80 15.99 0.03
C ALA A 66 -2.73 15.39 0.96
N ILE A 67 -2.24 14.17 0.66
CA ILE A 67 -1.20 13.50 1.47
C ILE A 67 0.10 14.31 1.50
N PRO A 68 0.77 14.61 0.36
CA PRO A 68 1.99 15.39 0.38
C PRO A 68 1.77 16.82 0.89
N LEU A 69 0.59 17.41 0.68
CA LEU A 69 0.26 18.72 1.22
C LEU A 69 0.15 18.71 2.75
N CYS A 70 -0.48 17.67 3.33
CA CYS A 70 -0.50 17.48 4.78
C CYS A 70 0.91 17.34 5.36
N ILE A 71 1.78 16.56 4.70
CA ILE A 71 3.18 16.39 5.14
C ILE A 71 3.96 17.70 4.96
N ALA A 72 3.80 18.40 3.85
CA ALA A 72 4.47 19.68 3.61
C ALA A 72 4.03 20.78 4.60
N ALA A 73 2.76 20.78 4.98
CA ALA A 73 2.25 21.72 5.98
C ALA A 73 2.92 21.54 7.36
N GLN A 74 3.37 20.33 7.71
CA GLN A 74 4.10 20.07 8.95
C GLN A 74 5.51 20.67 8.97
N LEU A 75 6.08 21.00 7.79
CA LEU A 75 7.39 21.64 7.66
C LEU A 75 7.33 23.16 7.75
N VAL A 76 6.13 23.75 7.69
CA VAL A 76 5.96 25.20 7.74
C VAL A 76 6.37 25.72 9.11
N PRO A 77 7.29 26.69 9.19
CA PRO A 77 7.66 27.31 10.46
C PRO A 77 6.49 28.15 11.00
N LEU A 78 6.03 27.82 12.20
CA LEU A 78 4.93 28.45 12.89
C LEU A 78 5.41 29.07 14.22
N PRO A 79 4.63 29.96 14.84
CA PRO A 79 4.90 30.43 16.20
C PRO A 79 5.04 29.25 17.16
N LEU A 80 5.92 29.36 18.16
CA LEU A 80 6.24 28.26 19.09
C LEU A 80 5.01 27.67 19.80
N SER A 81 3.94 28.45 19.97
CA SER A 81 2.66 27.95 20.54
C SER A 81 1.97 26.88 19.67
N TRP A 82 2.24 26.83 18.38
CA TRP A 82 1.70 25.88 17.39
C TRP A 82 2.71 24.84 16.95
N ALA A 83 4.00 25.12 17.20
CA ALA A 83 5.11 24.22 16.88
C ALA A 83 5.13 23.00 17.81
N HIS A 84 5.93 21.99 17.43
CA HIS A 84 6.17 20.86 18.33
C HIS A 84 6.89 21.32 19.60
N PRO A 85 6.55 20.80 20.80
CA PRO A 85 7.13 21.23 22.09
C PRO A 85 8.67 21.19 22.15
N ILE A 86 9.30 20.31 21.37
CA ILE A 86 10.77 20.22 21.29
C ILE A 86 11.43 21.55 20.84
N TRP A 87 10.71 22.34 20.03
CA TRP A 87 11.22 23.64 19.57
C TRP A 87 11.17 24.70 20.63
N ALA A 88 10.20 24.62 21.56
CA ALA A 88 10.17 25.49 22.72
C ALA A 88 11.37 25.21 23.66
N SER A 89 11.66 23.92 23.91
CA SER A 89 12.85 23.54 24.70
C SER A 89 14.15 23.94 23.99
N ALA A 90 14.20 23.84 22.67
CA ALA A 90 15.38 24.32 21.91
C ALA A 90 15.54 25.85 21.98
N HIS A 91 14.43 26.61 21.99
CA HIS A 91 14.45 28.04 22.15
C HIS A 91 15.05 28.47 23.51
N ASP A 92 14.65 27.76 24.58
CA ASP A 92 15.14 28.06 25.93
C ASP A 92 16.64 27.82 26.09
N VAL A 93 17.19 26.84 25.35
CA VAL A 93 18.62 26.49 25.41
C VAL A 93 19.48 27.32 24.45
N LEU A 94 18.99 27.54 23.20
CA LEU A 94 19.81 28.16 22.13
C LEU A 94 19.62 29.70 22.04
N GLY A 95 18.56 30.24 22.61
CA GLY A 95 18.20 31.65 22.55
C GLY A 95 17.95 32.14 21.12
N GLY A 96 16.79 32.74 20.83
CA GLY A 96 16.54 33.44 19.59
C GLY A 96 15.69 32.72 18.53
N LEU A 97 15.26 31.47 18.74
CA LEU A 97 14.29 30.81 17.88
C LEU A 97 12.87 31.30 18.20
N SER A 98 12.26 32.08 17.31
CA SER A 98 10.87 32.54 17.46
C SER A 98 9.84 31.66 16.75
N LEU A 99 10.28 30.80 15.85
CA LEU A 99 9.47 29.94 14.99
C LEU A 99 9.99 28.51 15.02
N GLY A 100 9.08 27.56 14.94
CA GLY A 100 9.39 26.13 14.83
C GLY A 100 8.35 25.39 13.96
N PRO A 101 8.70 24.29 13.29
CA PRO A 101 7.73 23.49 12.56
C PRO A 101 6.87 22.62 13.48
N ILE A 102 5.76 22.08 12.95
CA ILE A 102 4.91 21.12 13.66
C ILE A 102 5.68 19.80 13.87
N THR A 103 6.57 19.44 12.93
CA THR A 103 7.34 18.21 13.03
C THR A 103 8.42 18.27 14.10
N ALA A 104 8.63 17.15 14.79
CA ALA A 104 9.73 16.96 15.74
C ALA A 104 11.10 16.81 15.04
N ASP A 105 11.11 16.24 13.83
CA ASP A 105 12.31 16.04 13.01
C ASP A 105 12.03 16.40 11.55
N THR A 106 12.62 17.50 11.11
CA THR A 106 12.45 18.01 9.75
C THR A 106 13.08 17.10 8.70
N GLY A 107 14.18 16.41 9.00
CA GLY A 107 14.86 15.51 8.08
C GLY A 107 14.03 14.27 7.77
N LEU A 108 13.45 13.66 8.79
CA LEU A 108 12.56 12.50 8.62
C LEU A 108 11.28 12.89 7.85
N THR A 109 10.71 14.06 8.14
CA THR A 109 9.51 14.54 7.44
C THR A 109 9.77 14.87 5.97
N VAL A 110 10.94 15.44 5.64
CA VAL A 110 11.35 15.62 4.24
C VAL A 110 11.50 14.29 3.51
N ASN A 111 12.11 13.30 4.14
CA ASN A 111 12.22 11.96 3.56
C ASN A 111 10.83 11.32 3.33
N ALA A 112 9.89 11.47 4.27
CA ALA A 112 8.51 11.00 4.11
C ALA A 112 7.79 11.73 2.96
N LEU A 113 8.01 13.05 2.82
CA LEU A 113 7.47 13.84 1.71
C LEU A 113 8.02 13.36 0.37
N LEU A 114 9.34 13.15 0.26
CA LEU A 114 9.96 12.63 -0.96
C LEU A 114 9.43 11.25 -1.33
N LEU A 115 9.21 10.37 -0.35
CA LEU A 115 8.61 9.05 -0.59
C LEU A 115 7.16 9.17 -1.06
N ALA A 116 6.36 10.05 -0.48
CA ALA A 116 4.98 10.30 -0.92
C ALA A 116 4.93 10.84 -2.36
N LEU A 117 5.82 11.77 -2.70
CA LEU A 117 5.95 12.29 -4.07
C LEU A 117 6.41 11.22 -5.05
N ALA A 118 7.34 10.34 -4.66
CA ALA A 118 7.79 9.20 -5.46
C ALA A 118 6.64 8.21 -5.72
N ALA A 119 5.84 7.92 -4.70
CA ALA A 119 4.68 7.05 -4.81
C ALA A 119 3.64 7.59 -5.82
N ILE A 120 3.31 8.89 -5.73
CA ILE A 120 2.39 9.55 -6.67
C ILE A 120 3.00 9.60 -8.08
N SER A 121 4.29 9.83 -8.18
CA SER A 121 5.02 9.84 -9.47
C SER A 121 4.94 8.46 -10.15
N LEU A 122 5.22 7.38 -9.42
CA LEU A 122 5.11 6.01 -9.96
C LEU A 122 3.69 5.64 -10.35
N LEU A 123 2.70 6.04 -9.54
CA LEU A 123 1.29 5.88 -9.88
C LEU A 123 0.98 6.59 -11.21
N GLY A 124 1.41 7.84 -11.37
CA GLY A 124 1.21 8.62 -12.59
C GLY A 124 1.91 8.00 -13.80
N VAL A 125 3.17 7.61 -13.65
CA VAL A 125 3.95 6.91 -14.70
C VAL A 125 3.26 5.62 -15.12
N THR A 126 2.78 4.84 -14.16
CA THR A 126 2.09 3.59 -14.45
C THR A 126 0.84 3.82 -15.27
N ILE A 127 0.01 4.81 -14.91
CA ILE A 127 -1.19 5.16 -15.69
C ILE A 127 -0.81 5.58 -17.14
N LEU A 128 0.24 6.38 -17.31
CA LEU A 128 0.69 6.85 -18.63
C LEU A 128 1.23 5.72 -19.51
N VAL A 129 2.04 4.84 -18.92
CA VAL A 129 2.83 3.85 -19.67
C VAL A 129 2.03 2.58 -19.93
N VAL A 130 1.13 2.20 -19.00
CA VAL A 130 0.39 0.92 -19.00
C VAL A 130 -0.98 1.04 -19.70
N ARG A 131 -1.10 1.94 -20.66
CA ARG A 131 -2.33 2.10 -21.45
C ARG A 131 -2.69 0.85 -22.26
N ASN A 132 -1.68 0.17 -22.84
CA ASN A 132 -1.87 -1.00 -23.67
C ASN A 132 -1.96 -2.27 -22.86
N ARG A 133 -2.90 -3.18 -23.19
CA ARG A 133 -3.10 -4.49 -22.54
C ARG A 133 -1.80 -5.28 -22.39
N GLY A 134 -0.99 -5.40 -23.45
CA GLY A 134 0.25 -6.18 -23.39
C GLY A 134 1.27 -5.63 -22.37
N ARG A 135 1.36 -4.30 -22.20
CA ARG A 135 2.18 -3.69 -21.15
C ARG A 135 1.59 -3.90 -19.76
N ALA A 136 0.25 -3.84 -19.64
CA ALA A 136 -0.45 -4.11 -18.40
C ALA A 136 -0.20 -5.55 -17.91
N GLU A 137 -0.31 -6.51 -18.81
CA GLU A 137 -0.04 -7.93 -18.50
C GLU A 137 1.40 -8.15 -18.05
N LEU A 138 2.38 -7.51 -18.72
CA LEU A 138 3.79 -7.66 -18.32
C LEU A 138 4.07 -7.02 -16.96
N VAL A 139 3.51 -5.84 -16.66
CA VAL A 139 3.63 -5.24 -15.33
C VAL A 139 2.96 -6.14 -14.28
N LEU A 140 1.80 -6.73 -14.56
CA LEU A 140 1.15 -7.70 -13.69
C LEU A 140 2.07 -8.90 -13.42
N PHE A 141 2.70 -9.49 -14.46
CA PHE A 141 3.63 -10.61 -14.29
C PHE A 141 4.87 -10.24 -13.47
N VAL A 142 5.43 -9.04 -13.70
CA VAL A 142 6.59 -8.56 -12.93
C VAL A 142 6.22 -8.38 -11.45
N LEU A 143 5.10 -7.71 -11.16
CA LEU A 143 4.62 -7.53 -9.79
C LEU A 143 4.32 -8.87 -9.12
N SER A 144 3.62 -9.76 -9.82
CA SER A 144 3.31 -11.11 -9.35
C SER A 144 4.58 -11.92 -9.06
N GLY A 145 5.57 -11.85 -9.95
CA GLY A 145 6.87 -12.53 -9.76
C GLY A 145 7.66 -11.97 -8.59
N VAL A 146 7.78 -10.64 -8.48
CA VAL A 146 8.51 -9.98 -7.37
C VAL A 146 7.88 -10.31 -6.02
N THR A 147 6.56 -10.25 -5.93
CA THR A 147 5.84 -10.56 -4.69
C THR A 147 5.90 -12.03 -4.33
N ALA A 148 5.84 -12.95 -5.31
CA ALA A 148 6.01 -14.38 -5.09
C ALA A 148 7.43 -14.73 -4.66
N VAL A 149 8.47 -14.10 -5.23
CA VAL A 149 9.86 -14.28 -4.80
C VAL A 149 10.04 -13.77 -3.37
N SER A 150 9.43 -12.62 -3.02
CA SER A 150 9.45 -12.10 -1.64
C SER A 150 8.78 -13.07 -0.66
N ALA A 151 7.66 -13.67 -1.05
CA ALA A 151 7.00 -14.70 -0.24
C ALA A 151 7.87 -15.96 -0.09
N LEU A 152 8.51 -16.38 -1.17
CA LEU A 152 9.40 -17.55 -1.16
C LEU A 152 10.59 -17.35 -0.20
N THR A 153 11.13 -16.13 -0.05
CA THR A 153 12.20 -15.88 0.94
C THR A 153 11.73 -16.15 2.37
N LEU A 154 10.46 -15.86 2.70
CA LEU A 154 9.88 -16.20 4.00
C LEU A 154 9.74 -17.72 4.19
N ASP A 155 9.19 -18.40 3.19
CA ASP A 155 9.00 -19.86 3.26
C ASP A 155 10.34 -20.60 3.38
N LEU A 156 11.37 -20.15 2.64
CA LEU A 156 12.73 -20.69 2.75
C LEU A 156 13.35 -20.44 4.13
N HIS A 157 13.13 -19.25 4.72
CA HIS A 157 13.59 -18.96 6.08
C HIS A 157 12.94 -19.88 7.12
N ARG A 158 11.68 -20.23 6.92
CA ARG A 158 10.96 -21.22 7.78
C ARG A 158 11.58 -22.61 7.69
N LEU A 159 11.93 -23.04 6.46
CA LEU A 159 12.51 -24.37 6.24
C LEU A 159 13.96 -24.47 6.72
N SER A 160 14.74 -23.40 6.53
CA SER A 160 16.14 -23.34 6.98
C SER A 160 16.55 -21.89 7.24
N PRO A 161 16.63 -21.45 8.51
CA PRO A 161 17.08 -20.11 8.87
C PRO A 161 18.49 -19.77 8.36
N ALA A 162 19.33 -20.78 8.11
CA ALA A 162 20.68 -20.60 7.58
C ALA A 162 20.71 -20.22 6.09
N ILE A 163 19.65 -20.51 5.32
CA ILE A 163 19.59 -20.24 3.88
C ILE A 163 19.15 -18.81 3.60
N ALA A 164 18.28 -18.26 4.45
CA ALA A 164 17.79 -16.89 4.27
C ALA A 164 18.58 -15.94 5.19
N ALA A 165 19.52 -15.22 4.62
CA ALA A 165 20.38 -14.26 5.34
C ALA A 165 19.60 -13.06 5.92
N ALA A 166 18.38 -12.81 5.47
CA ALA A 166 17.52 -11.74 5.95
C ALA A 166 16.44 -12.28 6.90
N ALA A 167 16.32 -11.70 8.09
CA ALA A 167 15.24 -12.02 9.01
C ALA A 167 13.87 -11.70 8.36
N PRO A 168 12.83 -12.54 8.61
CA PRO A 168 11.49 -12.26 8.14
C PRO A 168 11.05 -10.88 8.65
N SER A 169 10.54 -10.06 7.75
CA SER A 169 10.07 -8.72 8.06
C SER A 169 8.59 -8.60 7.73
N ASP A 170 7.87 -7.74 8.46
CA ASP A 170 6.46 -7.42 8.19
C ASP A 170 6.22 -6.92 6.76
N PHE A 171 7.27 -6.38 6.12
CA PHE A 171 7.30 -5.99 4.74
C PHE A 171 7.10 -7.17 3.77
N THR A 172 7.80 -8.27 3.98
CA THR A 172 7.71 -9.45 3.10
C THR A 172 6.36 -10.14 3.23
N THR A 173 5.75 -10.15 4.42
CA THR A 173 4.36 -10.62 4.61
C THR A 173 3.35 -9.73 3.92
N THR A 174 3.57 -8.40 3.93
CA THR A 174 2.72 -7.45 3.19
C THR A 174 2.83 -7.66 1.68
N LEU A 175 4.03 -7.87 1.14
CA LEU A 175 4.20 -8.21 -0.28
C LEU A 175 3.59 -9.56 -0.64
N ALA A 176 3.66 -10.56 0.25
CA ALA A 176 2.98 -11.84 0.05
C ALA A 176 1.46 -11.67 -0.07
N GLY A 177 0.87 -10.77 0.71
CA GLY A 177 -0.55 -10.42 0.59
C GLY A 177 -0.90 -9.81 -0.77
N PHE A 178 -0.12 -8.85 -1.25
CA PHE A 178 -0.29 -8.33 -2.62
C PHE A 178 -0.10 -9.44 -3.66
N GLY A 179 0.92 -10.29 -3.48
CA GLY A 179 1.21 -11.42 -4.36
C GLY A 179 0.06 -12.39 -4.47
N LEU A 180 -0.62 -12.69 -3.38
CA LEU A 180 -1.80 -13.56 -3.38
C LEU A 180 -2.88 -13.02 -4.33
N MET A 181 -3.22 -11.71 -4.22
CA MET A 181 -4.25 -11.08 -5.07
C MET A 181 -3.80 -10.99 -6.55
N LEU A 182 -2.54 -10.65 -6.79
CA LEU A 182 -2.00 -10.52 -8.15
C LEU A 182 -1.88 -11.88 -8.86
N ASN A 183 -1.47 -12.94 -8.15
CA ASN A 183 -1.41 -14.28 -8.72
C ASN A 183 -2.80 -14.85 -9.03
N LEU A 184 -3.82 -14.53 -8.22
CA LEU A 184 -5.22 -14.82 -8.56
C LEU A 184 -5.66 -14.09 -9.85
N ALA A 185 -5.22 -12.84 -10.06
CA ALA A 185 -5.48 -12.15 -11.32
C ALA A 185 -4.75 -12.79 -12.52
N VAL A 186 -3.54 -13.32 -12.32
CA VAL A 186 -2.82 -14.09 -13.36
C VAL A 186 -3.59 -15.36 -13.73
N MET A 187 -4.18 -16.05 -12.76
CA MET A 187 -5.04 -17.22 -13.02
C MET A 187 -6.30 -16.82 -13.81
N GLN A 188 -6.94 -15.69 -13.47
CA GLN A 188 -8.09 -15.17 -14.22
C GLN A 188 -7.70 -14.79 -15.66
N LEU A 189 -6.55 -14.15 -15.85
CA LEU A 189 -6.01 -13.87 -17.18
C LEU A 189 -5.79 -15.15 -17.99
N ALA A 190 -5.28 -16.21 -17.37
CA ALA A 190 -5.09 -17.50 -18.03
C ALA A 190 -6.42 -18.14 -18.47
N ALA A 191 -7.45 -18.05 -17.63
CA ALA A 191 -8.79 -18.52 -17.95
C ALA A 191 -9.41 -17.75 -19.11
N GLU A 192 -9.36 -16.39 -19.11
CA GLU A 192 -9.84 -15.57 -20.22
C GLU A 192 -9.10 -15.87 -21.56
N ARG A 193 -7.81 -16.16 -21.49
CA ARG A 193 -7.03 -16.54 -22.68
C ARG A 193 -7.41 -17.92 -23.22
N ALA A 194 -7.72 -18.87 -22.35
CA ALA A 194 -8.18 -20.18 -22.77
C ALA A 194 -9.53 -20.12 -23.52
N GLU A 195 -10.44 -19.25 -23.09
CA GLU A 195 -11.73 -19.02 -23.74
C GLU A 195 -11.60 -18.36 -25.13
N THR A 196 -10.51 -17.59 -25.37
CA THR A 196 -10.31 -16.81 -26.61
C THR A 196 -9.48 -17.51 -27.67
N HIS A 197 -9.35 -18.83 -27.64
CA HIS A 197 -8.60 -19.66 -28.61
C HIS A 197 -7.11 -19.29 -28.78
N HIS A 198 -6.48 -18.68 -27.78
CA HIS A 198 -5.02 -18.61 -27.70
C HIS A 198 -4.44 -20.03 -27.47
N SER A 199 -3.15 -20.23 -27.77
CA SER A 199 -2.52 -21.54 -27.58
C SER A 199 -2.81 -22.09 -26.18
N VAL A 200 -3.56 -23.20 -26.10
CA VAL A 200 -4.03 -23.83 -24.84
C VAL A 200 -2.84 -24.09 -23.92
N LEU A 201 -1.72 -24.56 -24.47
CA LEU A 201 -0.51 -24.85 -23.70
C LEU A 201 0.03 -23.59 -22.97
N ARG A 202 0.03 -22.43 -23.65
CA ARG A 202 0.49 -21.17 -23.07
C ARG A 202 -0.43 -20.67 -21.98
N SER A 203 -1.73 -20.81 -22.14
CA SER A 203 -2.74 -20.47 -21.13
C SER A 203 -2.60 -21.36 -19.90
N ILE A 204 -2.40 -22.66 -20.08
CA ILE A 204 -2.15 -23.61 -18.99
C ILE A 204 -0.86 -23.23 -18.24
N ALA A 205 0.24 -22.94 -18.95
CA ALA A 205 1.50 -22.54 -18.31
C ALA A 205 1.35 -21.29 -17.47
N ILE A 206 0.67 -20.24 -17.96
CA ILE A 206 0.39 -19.01 -17.20
C ILE A 206 -0.47 -19.31 -15.98
N GLY A 207 -1.51 -20.15 -16.13
CA GLY A 207 -2.38 -20.55 -15.02
C GLY A 207 -1.63 -21.32 -13.94
N LEU A 208 -0.74 -22.25 -14.32
CA LEU A 208 0.11 -22.98 -13.38
C LEU A 208 1.09 -22.04 -12.64
N CYS A 209 1.72 -21.11 -13.34
CA CYS A 209 2.58 -20.10 -12.70
C CYS A 209 1.78 -19.26 -11.67
N GLY A 210 0.57 -18.82 -12.03
CA GLY A 210 -0.32 -18.12 -11.11
C GLY A 210 -0.72 -18.97 -9.91
N LEU A 211 -1.03 -20.25 -10.12
CA LEU A 211 -1.37 -21.19 -9.05
C LEU A 211 -0.21 -21.40 -8.07
N VAL A 212 0.99 -21.66 -8.60
CA VAL A 212 2.20 -21.83 -7.77
C VAL A 212 2.47 -20.54 -6.98
N GLY A 213 2.42 -19.37 -7.63
CA GLY A 213 2.58 -18.09 -6.95
C GLY A 213 1.54 -17.86 -5.84
N THR A 214 0.27 -18.23 -6.10
CA THR A 214 -0.81 -18.18 -5.09
C THR A 214 -0.51 -19.05 -3.90
N LEU A 215 -0.07 -20.30 -4.12
CA LEU A 215 0.25 -21.25 -3.05
C LEU A 215 1.45 -20.79 -2.22
N VAL A 216 2.52 -20.31 -2.84
CA VAL A 216 3.70 -19.75 -2.15
C VAL A 216 3.29 -18.54 -1.30
N CYS A 217 2.54 -17.59 -1.85
CA CYS A 217 2.08 -16.42 -1.10
C CYS A 217 1.14 -16.81 0.07
N ALA A 218 0.25 -17.77 -0.15
CA ALA A 218 -0.64 -18.28 0.90
C ALA A 218 0.17 -18.97 2.02
N ALA A 219 1.13 -19.84 1.68
CA ALA A 219 2.00 -20.50 2.64
C ALA A 219 2.78 -19.48 3.50
N ALA A 220 3.32 -18.43 2.89
CA ALA A 220 4.00 -17.36 3.60
C ALA A 220 3.08 -16.63 4.58
N ILE A 221 1.86 -16.28 4.17
CA ILE A 221 0.89 -15.59 5.03
C ILE A 221 0.48 -16.48 6.21
N PHE A 222 0.09 -17.71 5.97
CA PHE A 222 -0.35 -18.63 7.03
C PHE A 222 0.80 -19.16 7.89
N GLY A 223 2.04 -19.13 7.37
CA GLY A 223 3.21 -19.63 8.08
C GLY A 223 3.89 -18.62 9.00
N PHE A 224 3.88 -17.34 8.65
CA PHE A 224 4.67 -16.30 9.32
C PHE A 224 3.85 -15.12 9.83
N SER A 225 2.70 -14.85 9.24
CA SER A 225 1.89 -13.72 9.67
C SER A 225 1.01 -14.10 10.86
N GLY A 226 0.87 -13.17 11.78
CA GLY A 226 -0.15 -13.28 12.81
C GLY A 226 -1.55 -13.43 12.19
N THR A 227 -2.50 -13.89 12.98
CA THR A 227 -3.90 -14.11 12.58
C THR A 227 -4.50 -12.91 11.84
N ASN A 228 -4.06 -11.70 12.19
CA ASN A 228 -4.56 -10.44 11.62
C ASN A 228 -4.21 -10.25 10.13
N SER A 229 -2.99 -10.62 9.71
CA SER A 229 -2.60 -10.52 8.29
C SER A 229 -3.31 -11.58 7.43
N ALA A 230 -3.57 -12.76 7.99
CA ALA A 230 -4.38 -13.78 7.33
C ALA A 230 -5.83 -13.31 7.12
N ILE A 231 -6.41 -12.63 8.13
CA ILE A 231 -7.73 -11.99 8.02
C ILE A 231 -7.71 -10.91 6.93
N ALA A 232 -6.70 -10.05 6.90
CA ALA A 232 -6.57 -9.03 5.87
C ALA A 232 -6.53 -9.66 4.45
N ALA A 233 -5.76 -10.75 4.28
CA ALA A 233 -5.70 -11.48 3.02
C ALA A 233 -7.06 -12.10 2.65
N ALA A 234 -7.78 -12.66 3.61
CA ALA A 234 -9.11 -13.22 3.40
C ALA A 234 -10.11 -12.16 2.89
N PHE A 235 -10.06 -10.91 3.42
CA PHE A 235 -10.88 -9.81 2.90
C PHE A 235 -10.58 -9.48 1.45
N GLY A 236 -9.31 -9.45 1.07
CA GLY A 236 -8.92 -9.22 -0.32
C GLY A 236 -9.43 -10.32 -1.26
N VAL A 237 -9.25 -11.60 -0.89
CA VAL A 237 -9.77 -12.75 -1.67
C VAL A 237 -11.29 -12.70 -1.76
N MET A 238 -11.97 -12.41 -0.65
CA MET A 238 -13.42 -12.29 -0.61
C MET A 238 -13.93 -11.20 -1.57
N LEU A 239 -13.24 -10.07 -1.67
CA LEU A 239 -13.60 -9.01 -2.62
C LEU A 239 -13.46 -9.47 -4.08
N ILE A 240 -12.40 -10.22 -4.43
CA ILE A 240 -12.25 -10.79 -5.77
C ILE A 240 -13.42 -11.74 -6.07
N LEU A 241 -13.73 -12.64 -5.15
CA LEU A 241 -14.84 -13.58 -5.30
C LEU A 241 -16.19 -12.88 -5.41
N LEU A 242 -16.40 -11.83 -4.61
CA LEU A 242 -17.62 -11.00 -4.68
C LEU A 242 -17.78 -10.36 -6.06
N ILE A 243 -16.73 -9.75 -6.60
CA ILE A 243 -16.75 -9.17 -7.95
C ILE A 243 -17.05 -10.24 -9.01
N LEU A 244 -16.45 -11.42 -8.90
CA LEU A 244 -16.69 -12.53 -9.82
C LEU A 244 -18.15 -13.02 -9.76
N VAL A 245 -18.71 -13.15 -8.56
CA VAL A 245 -20.10 -13.57 -8.35
C VAL A 245 -21.08 -12.55 -8.93
N ILE A 246 -20.89 -11.25 -8.62
CA ILE A 246 -21.74 -10.18 -9.15
C ILE A 246 -21.74 -10.19 -10.68
N ARG A 247 -20.60 -10.40 -11.29
CA ARG A 247 -20.45 -10.44 -12.74
C ARG A 247 -21.05 -11.70 -13.37
N ARG A 248 -20.87 -12.86 -12.74
CA ARG A 248 -21.42 -14.14 -13.24
C ARG A 248 -22.94 -14.19 -13.20
N LEU A 249 -23.53 -13.59 -12.18
CA LEU A 249 -24.98 -13.58 -11.98
C LEU A 249 -25.67 -12.39 -12.71
N ASP A 250 -24.88 -11.54 -13.37
CA ASP A 250 -25.38 -10.34 -14.10
C ASP A 250 -26.33 -9.50 -13.25
N LEU A 251 -25.98 -9.32 -11.96
CA LEU A 251 -26.79 -8.68 -10.96
C LEU A 251 -27.06 -7.21 -11.30
N SER A 252 -28.28 -6.77 -11.08
CA SER A 252 -28.61 -5.35 -11.17
C SER A 252 -27.75 -4.51 -10.21
N PRO A 253 -27.49 -3.22 -10.49
CA PRO A 253 -26.68 -2.37 -9.61
C PRO A 253 -27.16 -2.32 -8.15
N LEU A 254 -28.48 -2.42 -7.94
CA LEU A 254 -29.10 -2.47 -6.62
C LEU A 254 -28.78 -3.81 -5.90
N ALA A 255 -28.91 -4.94 -6.60
CA ALA A 255 -28.59 -6.24 -6.04
C ALA A 255 -27.08 -6.40 -5.75
N ALA A 256 -26.22 -5.88 -6.64
CA ALA A 256 -24.78 -5.81 -6.43
C ALA A 256 -24.43 -4.95 -5.19
N GLY A 257 -25.07 -3.80 -5.04
CA GLY A 257 -24.95 -2.93 -3.87
C GLY A 257 -25.37 -3.61 -2.57
N ALA A 258 -26.55 -4.27 -2.59
CA ALA A 258 -27.07 -5.01 -1.44
C ALA A 258 -26.15 -6.17 -1.03
N LEU A 259 -25.64 -6.94 -2.00
CA LEU A 259 -24.71 -8.04 -1.75
C LEU A 259 -23.38 -7.54 -1.18
N SER A 260 -22.88 -6.41 -1.71
CA SER A 260 -21.65 -5.78 -1.20
C SER A 260 -21.83 -5.26 0.22
N ALA A 261 -22.97 -4.64 0.52
CA ALA A 261 -23.32 -4.19 1.87
C ALA A 261 -23.48 -5.37 2.83
N ALA A 262 -24.15 -6.44 2.43
CA ALA A 262 -24.28 -7.65 3.24
C ALA A 262 -22.92 -8.30 3.52
N ALA A 263 -22.02 -8.37 2.53
CA ALA A 263 -20.67 -8.88 2.70
C ALA A 263 -19.85 -8.01 3.69
N LEU A 264 -19.96 -6.68 3.59
CA LEU A 264 -19.31 -5.75 4.53
C LEU A 264 -19.85 -5.90 5.95
N ILE A 265 -21.18 -6.00 6.10
CA ILE A 265 -21.81 -6.20 7.42
C ILE A 265 -21.38 -7.55 8.01
N GLY A 266 -21.43 -8.63 7.23
CA GLY A 266 -20.96 -9.95 7.66
C GLY A 266 -19.48 -9.93 8.08
N ALA A 267 -18.64 -9.27 7.30
CA ALA A 267 -17.23 -9.08 7.61
C ALA A 267 -17.01 -8.27 8.90
N THR A 268 -17.78 -7.20 9.11
CA THR A 268 -17.71 -6.39 10.35
C THR A 268 -18.15 -7.20 11.56
N ILE A 269 -19.21 -7.99 11.43
CA ILE A 269 -19.69 -8.88 12.50
C ILE A 269 -18.61 -9.91 12.85
N ILE A 270 -18.02 -10.58 11.85
CA ILE A 270 -16.95 -11.56 12.06
C ILE A 270 -15.75 -10.91 12.75
N LEU A 271 -15.33 -9.72 12.29
CA LEU A 271 -14.25 -8.97 12.94
C LEU A 271 -14.59 -8.62 14.38
N THR A 272 -15.81 -8.16 14.66
CA THR A 272 -16.23 -7.81 16.02
C THR A 272 -16.15 -9.03 16.94
N PHE A 273 -16.65 -10.18 16.52
CA PHE A 273 -16.56 -11.42 17.30
C PHE A 273 -15.12 -11.91 17.51
N LEU A 274 -14.25 -11.76 16.51
CA LEU A 274 -12.84 -12.14 16.64
C LEU A 274 -12.06 -11.23 17.57
N PHE A 275 -12.43 -9.93 17.65
CA PHE A 275 -11.74 -8.92 18.46
C PHE A 275 -12.43 -8.58 19.79
N GLU A 276 -13.57 -9.18 20.12
CA GLU A 276 -14.36 -8.90 21.34
C GLU A 276 -13.61 -9.21 22.64
N LYS A 277 -12.54 -10.00 22.58
CA LYS A 277 -11.71 -10.36 23.74
C LYS A 277 -10.69 -9.30 24.16
N SER A 278 -10.50 -8.23 23.41
CA SER A 278 -9.53 -7.19 23.78
C SER A 278 -10.21 -5.92 24.31
N SER A 279 -9.97 -5.60 25.57
CA SER A 279 -10.40 -4.35 26.20
C SER A 279 -9.45 -3.20 25.82
N GLY A 280 -9.99 -2.09 25.29
CA GLY A 280 -9.20 -0.90 24.96
C GLY A 280 -9.83 -0.06 23.83
N PRO A 281 -9.24 1.12 23.49
CA PRO A 281 -9.65 1.92 22.35
C PRO A 281 -9.65 1.11 21.05
N ILE A 282 -10.54 1.41 20.11
CA ILE A 282 -10.74 0.64 18.87
C ILE A 282 -9.42 0.44 18.10
N LEU A 283 -8.57 1.47 18.02
CA LEU A 283 -7.25 1.41 17.41
C LEU A 283 -6.32 0.41 18.11
N MET A 284 -6.42 0.31 19.45
CA MET A 284 -5.59 -0.60 20.24
C MET A 284 -6.07 -2.05 20.21
N ARG A 285 -7.34 -2.30 19.89
CA ARG A 285 -7.88 -3.67 19.74
C ARG A 285 -7.34 -4.37 18.51
N LEU A 286 -6.90 -3.61 17.51
CA LEU A 286 -6.34 -4.13 16.26
C LEU A 286 -4.81 -4.28 16.32
N VAL A 287 -4.18 -3.89 17.43
CA VAL A 287 -2.72 -4.01 17.61
C VAL A 287 -2.38 -5.44 18.01
N PRO A 288 -1.41 -6.09 17.35
CA PRO A 288 -0.85 -7.35 17.83
C PRO A 288 -0.34 -7.19 19.27
N ASP A 289 -0.43 -8.24 20.07
CA ASP A 289 -0.04 -8.25 21.49
C ASP A 289 1.36 -7.68 21.71
N ALA A 290 1.40 -6.38 21.99
CA ALA A 290 2.60 -5.73 22.51
C ALA A 290 2.61 -5.99 24.03
N GLY A 291 3.75 -6.38 24.58
CA GLY A 291 3.91 -6.58 26.03
C GLY A 291 3.37 -5.39 26.84
N GLY A 292 2.91 -5.60 28.05
CA GLY A 292 2.16 -4.61 28.84
C GLY A 292 2.82 -3.23 28.93
N GLU A 293 4.15 -3.16 29.06
CA GLU A 293 4.91 -1.90 29.10
C GLU A 293 4.90 -1.16 27.74
N THR A 294 5.08 -1.88 26.65
CA THR A 294 5.03 -1.33 25.29
C THR A 294 3.64 -0.76 25.01
N LYS A 295 2.59 -1.45 25.47
CA LYS A 295 1.21 -0.99 25.34
C LYS A 295 0.97 0.29 26.11
N ALA A 296 1.42 0.38 27.37
CA ALA A 296 1.26 1.57 28.22
C ALA A 296 2.06 2.78 27.67
N ALA A 297 3.25 2.56 27.13
CA ALA A 297 4.04 3.59 26.48
C ALA A 297 3.34 4.14 25.22
N LEU A 298 2.78 3.23 24.42
CA LEU A 298 2.05 3.58 23.21
C LEU A 298 0.74 4.33 23.54
N GLU A 299 0.00 3.91 24.56
CA GLU A 299 -1.22 4.60 25.00
C GLU A 299 -0.92 6.05 25.44
N ARG A 300 0.17 6.27 26.18
CA ARG A 300 0.62 7.62 26.55
C ARG A 300 0.98 8.46 25.32
N MET A 301 1.77 7.88 24.41
CA MET A 301 2.15 8.55 23.16
C MET A 301 0.93 8.95 22.31
N LEU A 302 -0.07 8.05 22.19
CA LEU A 302 -1.29 8.32 21.44
C LEU A 302 -2.18 9.37 22.14
N ALA A 303 -2.23 9.39 23.48
CA ALA A 303 -2.97 10.38 24.24
C ALA A 303 -2.38 11.79 24.05
N ASP A 304 -1.06 11.89 23.95
CA ASP A 304 -0.35 13.17 23.73
C ASP A 304 -0.35 13.62 22.28
N THR A 305 -0.80 12.76 21.33
CA THR A 305 -0.78 13.08 19.91
C THR A 305 -1.80 14.17 19.58
N ARG A 306 -1.31 15.28 19.00
CA ARG A 306 -2.12 16.42 18.57
C ARG A 306 -2.81 16.15 17.22
N TRP A 307 -3.68 17.09 16.79
CA TRP A 307 -4.42 17.00 15.53
C TRP A 307 -3.54 16.76 14.28
N PHE A 308 -2.32 17.32 14.26
CA PHE A 308 -1.37 17.22 13.16
C PHE A 308 -0.25 16.20 13.40
N GLY A 309 -0.27 15.49 14.53
CA GLY A 309 0.77 14.54 14.88
C GLY A 309 2.12 15.19 15.24
N ALA A 310 3.16 14.38 15.26
CA ALA A 310 4.52 14.80 15.64
C ALA A 310 5.44 15.01 14.41
N GLY A 311 4.94 14.84 13.20
CA GLY A 311 5.68 14.92 11.93
C GLY A 311 5.80 13.58 11.24
N ALA A 312 5.55 13.56 9.93
CA ALA A 312 5.61 12.32 9.13
C ALA A 312 6.99 11.66 9.22
N GLY A 313 7.01 10.38 9.55
CA GLY A 313 8.25 9.59 9.74
C GLY A 313 8.93 9.79 11.09
N SER A 314 8.42 10.64 11.98
CA SER A 314 9.04 10.95 13.27
C SER A 314 8.74 9.93 14.37
N PHE A 315 7.87 8.95 14.14
CA PHE A 315 7.48 7.95 15.13
C PHE A 315 8.67 7.37 15.90
N SER A 316 9.71 6.91 15.19
CA SER A 316 10.88 6.29 15.80
C SER A 316 11.71 7.24 16.68
N ALA A 317 11.68 8.54 16.39
CA ALA A 317 12.36 9.56 17.19
C ALA A 317 11.54 9.89 18.45
N VAL A 318 10.23 10.10 18.28
CA VAL A 318 9.31 10.44 19.37
C VAL A 318 9.08 9.25 20.31
N ALA A 319 9.00 8.04 19.78
CA ALA A 319 8.84 6.81 20.57
C ALA A 319 9.91 6.64 21.67
N LYS A 320 11.13 7.14 21.43
CA LYS A 320 12.22 7.11 22.41
C LYS A 320 11.92 7.89 23.69
N ILE A 321 11.06 8.92 23.61
CA ILE A 321 10.70 9.75 24.77
C ILE A 321 9.79 8.98 25.74
N TYR A 322 9.01 8.02 25.21
CA TYR A 322 8.03 7.25 25.98
C TYR A 322 8.54 5.91 26.47
N GLN A 323 9.78 5.54 26.12
CA GLN A 323 10.43 4.31 26.59
C GLN A 323 10.80 4.42 28.06
N SER A 324 10.48 3.38 28.84
CA SER A 324 10.79 3.32 30.28
C SER A 324 12.21 2.85 30.58
N GLU A 325 12.82 2.06 29.67
CA GLU A 325 14.16 1.51 29.84
C GLU A 325 15.09 1.90 28.68
N ALA A 326 16.31 2.30 29.01
CA ALA A 326 17.36 2.56 28.05
C ALA A 326 17.79 1.24 27.37
N GLY A 327 17.48 1.11 26.09
CA GLY A 327 17.86 -0.08 25.29
C GLY A 327 16.68 -0.84 24.66
N THR A 328 15.46 -0.67 25.14
CA THR A 328 14.27 -1.22 24.48
C THR A 328 13.81 -0.25 23.37
N THR A 329 13.73 -0.72 22.14
CA THR A 329 13.19 0.09 21.05
C THR A 329 11.67 -0.15 20.94
N LEU A 330 10.88 0.90 21.13
CA LEU A 330 9.43 0.82 20.88
C LEU A 330 9.20 0.62 19.38
N ALA A 331 8.93 -0.61 18.96
CA ALA A 331 8.62 -0.92 17.58
C ALA A 331 7.24 -0.40 17.20
N ALA A 332 7.08 0.04 15.96
CA ALA A 332 5.79 0.43 15.42
C ALA A 332 4.84 -0.79 15.38
N PRO A 333 3.71 -0.78 16.08
CA PRO A 333 2.84 -1.95 16.16
C PRO A 333 2.00 -2.13 14.89
N SER A 334 1.60 -1.02 14.26
CA SER A 334 0.87 -1.03 12.99
C SER A 334 1.12 0.25 12.19
N ALA A 335 0.87 0.19 10.89
CA ALA A 335 1.01 1.34 10.02
C ALA A 335 0.01 2.46 10.38
N ALA A 336 -1.22 2.11 10.72
CA ALA A 336 -2.26 3.08 11.09
C ALA A 336 -1.90 3.88 12.34
N ILE A 337 -1.35 3.21 13.37
CA ILE A 337 -0.90 3.87 14.60
C ILE A 337 0.28 4.79 14.32
N THR A 338 1.24 4.34 13.52
CA THR A 338 2.37 5.18 13.14
C THR A 338 1.93 6.41 12.36
N VAL A 339 1.05 6.23 11.36
CA VAL A 339 0.48 7.35 10.60
C VAL A 339 -0.29 8.30 11.52
N PHE A 340 -1.04 7.77 12.48
CA PHE A 340 -1.75 8.60 13.45
C PHE A 340 -0.77 9.40 14.34
N ALA A 341 0.25 8.77 14.88
CA ALA A 341 1.27 9.46 15.68
C ALA A 341 2.03 10.52 14.87
N ASP A 342 2.35 10.21 13.61
CA ASP A 342 3.11 11.07 12.71
C ASP A 342 2.29 12.25 12.15
N THR A 343 1.03 12.01 11.76
CA THR A 343 0.21 12.99 11.02
C THR A 343 -1.11 13.38 11.70
N GLY A 344 -1.38 12.82 12.87
CA GLY A 344 -2.58 13.06 13.65
C GLY A 344 -3.85 12.54 12.98
N TRP A 345 -4.98 12.99 13.52
CA TRP A 345 -6.30 12.64 12.99
C TRP A 345 -6.52 13.10 11.55
N ILE A 346 -5.98 14.26 11.19
CA ILE A 346 -6.14 14.85 9.85
C ILE A 346 -5.45 14.00 8.79
N GLY A 347 -4.19 13.59 9.04
CA GLY A 347 -3.45 12.76 8.11
C GLY A 347 -4.03 11.34 8.00
N LEU A 348 -4.41 10.73 9.14
CA LEU A 348 -5.05 9.41 9.12
C LEU A 348 -6.37 9.45 8.35
N ALA A 349 -7.24 10.44 8.60
CA ALA A 349 -8.50 10.61 7.90
C ALA A 349 -8.29 10.85 6.40
N ALA A 350 -7.30 11.66 6.01
CA ALA A 350 -6.96 11.88 4.60
C ALA A 350 -6.51 10.59 3.91
N MET A 351 -5.63 9.80 4.54
CA MET A 351 -5.17 8.53 3.98
C MET A 351 -6.30 7.50 3.87
N MET A 352 -7.17 7.41 4.88
CA MET A 352 -8.36 6.55 4.83
C MET A 352 -9.31 6.97 3.71
N ALA A 353 -9.58 8.27 3.55
CA ALA A 353 -10.44 8.79 2.49
C ALA A 353 -9.87 8.49 1.10
N VAL A 354 -8.57 8.74 0.87
CA VAL A 354 -7.89 8.42 -0.39
C VAL A 354 -8.02 6.94 -0.72
N SER A 355 -7.74 6.07 0.24
CA SER A 355 -7.80 4.61 0.06
C SER A 355 -9.22 4.13 -0.22
N LEU A 356 -10.21 4.67 0.49
CA LEU A 356 -11.62 4.32 0.30
C LEU A 356 -12.14 4.76 -1.07
N ILE A 357 -11.81 5.98 -1.50
CA ILE A 357 -12.19 6.50 -2.81
C ILE A 357 -11.53 5.67 -3.92
N ALA A 358 -10.24 5.31 -3.77
CA ALA A 358 -9.55 4.44 -4.70
C ALA A 358 -10.22 3.05 -4.78
N LEU A 359 -10.56 2.46 -3.63
CA LEU A 359 -11.26 1.18 -3.54
C LEU A 359 -12.60 1.22 -4.28
N VAL A 360 -13.44 2.20 -3.97
CA VAL A 360 -14.76 2.38 -4.61
C VAL A 360 -14.62 2.55 -6.11
N ARG A 361 -13.66 3.38 -6.56
CA ARG A 361 -13.43 3.60 -7.99
C ARG A 361 -12.98 2.35 -8.73
N LEU A 362 -12.07 1.58 -8.12
CA LEU A 362 -11.57 0.33 -8.69
C LEU A 362 -12.66 -0.75 -8.71
N PHE A 363 -13.45 -0.83 -7.66
CA PHE A 363 -14.60 -1.74 -7.58
C PHE A 363 -15.61 -1.49 -8.70
N PHE A 364 -16.07 -0.24 -8.87
CA PHE A 364 -16.96 0.10 -9.97
C PHE A 364 -16.29 -0.08 -11.34
N GLY A 365 -14.98 0.22 -11.46
CA GLY A 365 -14.21 -0.04 -12.67
C GLY A 365 -14.18 -1.53 -13.03
N ALA A 366 -14.10 -2.42 -12.05
CA ALA A 366 -14.14 -3.87 -12.24
C ALA A 366 -15.52 -4.37 -12.69
N LEU A 367 -16.60 -3.77 -12.18
CA LEU A 367 -17.97 -4.13 -12.55
C LEU A 367 -18.36 -3.64 -13.95
N GLN A 368 -17.92 -2.44 -14.31
CA GLN A 368 -18.28 -1.82 -15.61
C GLN A 368 -17.51 -2.40 -16.81
N ARG A 369 -16.38 -3.09 -16.58
CA ARG A 369 -15.59 -3.69 -17.65
C ARG A 369 -16.01 -5.12 -17.91
N GLY A 370 -16.22 -5.45 -19.19
CA GLY A 370 -16.42 -6.83 -19.63
C GLY A 370 -15.14 -7.64 -19.58
N ARG A 371 -14.29 -7.49 -20.57
CA ARG A 371 -12.91 -8.06 -20.62
C ARG A 371 -11.95 -7.22 -19.80
N ASP A 372 -10.87 -7.83 -19.30
CA ASP A 372 -9.80 -7.18 -18.51
C ASP A 372 -10.23 -6.64 -17.14
N SER A 373 -11.38 -7.08 -16.62
CA SER A 373 -11.88 -6.68 -15.31
C SER A 373 -11.02 -7.21 -14.16
N PHE A 374 -10.19 -8.23 -14.40
CA PHE A 374 -9.30 -8.79 -13.40
C PHE A 374 -8.22 -7.79 -12.94
N PHE A 375 -7.78 -6.84 -13.78
CA PHE A 375 -6.86 -5.78 -13.36
C PHE A 375 -7.46 -4.90 -12.25
N PRO A 376 -8.58 -4.20 -12.47
CA PRO A 376 -9.16 -3.38 -11.41
C PRO A 376 -9.71 -4.21 -10.24
N ALA A 377 -10.14 -5.46 -10.45
CA ALA A 377 -10.60 -6.35 -9.37
C ALA A 377 -9.44 -6.72 -8.42
N ALA A 378 -8.32 -7.19 -8.95
CA ALA A 378 -7.15 -7.51 -8.14
C ALA A 378 -6.58 -6.28 -7.45
N THR A 379 -6.58 -5.14 -8.12
CA THR A 379 -6.10 -3.88 -7.52
C THR A 379 -7.03 -3.43 -6.39
N ALA A 380 -8.35 -3.52 -6.56
CA ALA A 380 -9.30 -3.24 -5.48
C ALA A 380 -9.06 -4.15 -4.28
N ALA A 381 -8.81 -5.43 -4.52
CA ALA A 381 -8.46 -6.40 -3.47
C ALA A 381 -7.14 -6.05 -2.77
N CYS A 382 -6.11 -5.63 -3.50
CA CYS A 382 -4.85 -5.16 -2.91
C CYS A 382 -5.05 -3.89 -2.05
N VAL A 383 -5.91 -2.95 -2.48
CA VAL A 383 -6.23 -1.75 -1.69
C VAL A 383 -7.01 -2.12 -0.43
N LEU A 384 -7.98 -3.03 -0.51
CA LEU A 384 -8.73 -3.49 0.65
C LEU A 384 -7.80 -4.25 1.61
N PHE A 385 -6.96 -5.15 1.10
CA PHE A 385 -5.93 -5.82 1.89
C PHE A 385 -5.02 -4.81 2.59
N ALA A 386 -4.51 -3.80 1.87
CA ALA A 386 -3.66 -2.76 2.44
C ALA A 386 -4.37 -1.96 3.55
N LEU A 387 -5.64 -1.62 3.37
CA LEU A 387 -6.45 -0.96 4.39
C LEU A 387 -6.53 -1.79 5.67
N VAL A 388 -6.88 -3.07 5.58
CA VAL A 388 -6.97 -3.95 6.76
C VAL A 388 -5.59 -4.21 7.35
N GLN A 389 -4.58 -4.47 6.50
CA GLN A 389 -3.20 -4.71 6.91
C GLN A 389 -2.57 -3.50 7.60
N SER A 390 -3.00 -2.28 7.29
CA SER A 390 -2.50 -1.07 7.95
C SER A 390 -2.77 -1.08 9.47
N PHE A 391 -3.82 -1.77 9.91
CA PHE A 391 -4.13 -1.97 11.33
C PHE A 391 -3.47 -3.23 11.90
N ALA A 392 -3.12 -4.21 11.06
CA ALA A 392 -2.57 -5.50 11.48
C ALA A 392 -1.05 -5.48 11.70
N GLY A 393 -0.31 -4.59 11.02
CA GLY A 393 1.14 -4.53 11.14
C GLY A 393 1.78 -3.32 10.46
N PRO A 394 3.09 -3.09 10.66
CA PRO A 394 3.81 -1.92 10.15
C PRO A 394 4.35 -2.10 8.72
N GLY A 395 4.18 -3.26 8.10
CA GLY A 395 4.83 -3.62 6.83
C GLY A 395 4.55 -2.68 5.66
N LEU A 396 3.40 -1.99 5.66
CA LEU A 396 3.03 -0.98 4.67
C LEU A 396 3.86 0.31 4.75
N LEU A 397 4.51 0.60 5.87
CA LEU A 397 5.36 1.79 6.03
C LEU A 397 6.70 1.64 5.30
N ARG A 398 7.05 0.45 4.87
CA ARG A 398 8.28 0.21 4.14
C ARG A 398 8.21 0.81 2.73
N PRO A 399 9.26 1.51 2.28
CA PRO A 399 9.27 2.21 1.00
C PRO A 399 8.91 1.31 -0.18
N ALA A 400 9.43 0.09 -0.24
CA ALA A 400 9.14 -0.82 -1.33
C ALA A 400 7.66 -1.26 -1.35
N ALA A 401 7.01 -1.44 -0.19
CA ALA A 401 5.57 -1.75 -0.13
C ALA A 401 4.72 -0.58 -0.64
N ILE A 402 5.07 0.66 -0.26
CA ILE A 402 4.39 1.88 -0.74
C ILE A 402 4.55 2.03 -2.25
N LEU A 403 5.76 1.86 -2.78
CA LEU A 403 6.04 1.96 -4.21
C LEU A 403 5.33 0.85 -5.02
N CYS A 404 5.37 -0.40 -4.54
CA CYS A 404 4.61 -1.50 -5.14
C CYS A 404 3.10 -1.21 -5.16
N LEU A 405 2.52 -0.79 -4.04
CA LEU A 405 1.09 -0.47 -3.96
C LEU A 405 0.73 0.66 -4.94
N SER A 406 1.59 1.68 -5.08
CA SER A 406 1.37 2.78 -6.02
C SER A 406 1.32 2.31 -7.47
N VAL A 407 2.20 1.39 -7.86
CA VAL A 407 2.19 0.79 -9.20
C VAL A 407 0.97 -0.10 -9.39
N ILE A 408 0.60 -0.90 -8.38
CA ILE A 408 -0.61 -1.73 -8.41
C ILE A 408 -1.84 -0.85 -8.63
N VAL A 409 -2.00 0.23 -7.87
CA VAL A 409 -3.12 1.18 -8.01
C VAL A 409 -3.11 1.85 -9.37
N GLY A 410 -1.94 2.29 -9.86
CA GLY A 410 -1.78 2.86 -11.19
C GLY A 410 -2.20 1.90 -12.31
N LEU A 411 -1.84 0.61 -12.19
CA LEU A 411 -2.24 -0.46 -13.12
C LEU A 411 -3.77 -0.61 -13.17
N GLY A 412 -4.42 -0.74 -12.01
CA GLY A 412 -5.86 -0.90 -11.93
C GLY A 412 -6.63 0.32 -12.47
N LEU A 413 -6.17 1.54 -12.11
CA LEU A 413 -6.77 2.79 -12.58
C LEU A 413 -6.62 2.95 -14.09
N SER A 414 -5.43 2.69 -14.64
CA SER A 414 -5.18 2.73 -16.09
C SER A 414 -6.11 1.80 -16.85
N GLN A 415 -6.36 0.62 -16.29
CA GLN A 415 -7.21 -0.40 -16.91
C GLN A 415 -8.70 -0.26 -16.54
N SER A 416 -9.09 0.60 -15.61
CA SER A 416 -10.51 0.87 -15.27
C SER A 416 -11.22 1.79 -16.28
N VAL A 417 -10.48 2.60 -17.05
CA VAL A 417 -11.03 3.52 -18.04
C VAL A 417 -11.17 2.81 -19.39
N SER A 418 -12.38 2.79 -19.96
CA SER A 418 -12.59 2.23 -21.29
C SER A 418 -11.77 3.01 -22.31
N GLN A 419 -11.09 2.29 -23.19
CA GLN A 419 -10.53 2.89 -24.41
C GLN A 419 -11.74 3.21 -25.29
N SER A 420 -12.33 4.43 -25.14
CA SER A 420 -13.26 4.89 -26.17
C SER A 420 -12.51 4.89 -27.47
N SER A 421 -12.96 4.08 -28.42
CA SER A 421 -12.47 4.08 -29.78
C SER A 421 -12.58 5.51 -30.29
N SER A 422 -11.45 6.22 -30.35
CA SER A 422 -11.32 7.37 -31.23
C SER A 422 -11.35 6.79 -32.66
N ARG A 423 -12.51 6.58 -33.20
CA ARG A 423 -12.73 6.53 -34.62
C ARG A 423 -12.73 7.94 -35.17
#